data_704b391400e8fb2f6f68e06bdcee8057
#
_entry.id   704b391400e8fb2f6f68e06bdcee8057
#
_cell.length_a   1.000
_cell.length_b   1.000
_cell.length_c   1.000
_cell.angle_alpha   90.00
_cell.angle_beta   90.00
_cell.angle_gamma   90.00
#
_symmetry.space_group_name_H-M   'P 1'
#
loop_
_entity.id
_entity.type
_entity.pdbx_description
1 polymer ?
#
loop_
_entity_poly.entity_id
_entity_poly.type
_entity_poly.pdbx_seq_one_letter_code
_entity_poly.pdbx_strand_id
1 'polypeptide(L)'
;MKSFFDKLFLRSNNLYYISKSIRDITKHTPAHKIFDAINSFSLESEIRYVGGCIRKVINGEKVDDIDLATNLIPQDVCNALEKKNINYYETGIDHGTITAVIDKQKFEITTLREDIFTDGRHAEVKFSQSWKDDSLRRDFTINSIYSDREGNLFDPHDGKQDLENGLINFIGDENKRIKEDYLRI
;
A
#
# COMPACT_ATOMS: atom_id res chain seq x y z
N MET A 1 32.00 5.47 -19.47
CA MET A 1 31.57 5.82 -18.09
C MET A 1 30.04 5.77 -18.13
N LYS A 2 29.41 4.70 -17.61
CA LYS A 2 27.93 4.61 -17.57
C LYS A 2 27.41 5.69 -16.64
N SER A 3 26.45 6.49 -17.08
CA SER A 3 25.83 7.56 -16.33
C SER A 3 25.32 7.06 -14.97
N PHE A 4 25.30 7.90 -13.95
CA PHE A 4 24.67 7.63 -12.65
C PHE A 4 23.21 7.18 -12.84
N PHE A 5 22.54 7.75 -13.83
CA PHE A 5 21.17 7.38 -14.23
C PHE A 5 21.05 5.95 -14.77
N ASP A 6 22.02 5.48 -15.59
CA ASP A 6 22.02 4.09 -16.08
C ASP A 6 22.15 3.07 -14.94
N LYS A 7 22.90 3.40 -13.89
CA LYS A 7 23.01 2.54 -12.71
C LYS A 7 21.75 2.56 -11.84
N LEU A 8 21.04 3.66 -11.80
CA LEU A 8 19.77 3.79 -11.08
C LEU A 8 18.68 2.98 -11.78
N PHE A 9 18.56 3.14 -13.11
CA PHE A 9 17.60 2.40 -13.93
C PHE A 9 17.84 0.89 -13.92
N LEU A 10 19.08 0.44 -14.01
CA LEU A 10 19.42 -0.98 -13.94
C LEU A 10 19.16 -1.61 -12.56
N ARG A 11 19.14 -0.81 -11.48
CA ARG A 11 18.81 -1.28 -10.12
C ARG A 11 17.31 -1.39 -9.90
N SER A 12 16.51 -0.44 -10.41
CA SER A 12 15.07 -0.40 -10.16
C SER A 12 14.30 -1.53 -10.85
N ASN A 13 14.77 -1.99 -12.00
CA ASN A 13 14.08 -2.97 -12.83
C ASN A 13 14.31 -4.43 -12.43
N ASN A 14 15.18 -4.69 -11.47
CA ASN A 14 15.45 -6.06 -11.05
C ASN A 14 14.56 -6.44 -9.85
N LEU A 15 13.64 -7.37 -10.06
CA LEU A 15 12.76 -7.91 -9.01
C LEU A 15 13.52 -8.37 -7.76
N TYR A 16 14.73 -8.85 -7.92
CA TYR A 16 15.59 -9.22 -6.79
C TYR A 16 15.91 -8.02 -5.90
N TYR A 17 16.25 -6.86 -6.48
CA TYR A 17 16.56 -5.66 -5.68
C TYR A 17 15.32 -5.08 -5.02
N ILE A 18 14.17 -5.12 -5.71
CA ILE A 18 12.88 -4.70 -5.15
C ILE A 18 12.54 -5.57 -3.93
N SER A 19 12.55 -6.90 -4.12
CA SER A 19 12.28 -7.86 -3.03
C SER A 19 13.26 -7.72 -1.87
N LYS A 20 14.54 -7.50 -2.16
CA LYS A 20 15.55 -7.25 -1.12
C LYS A 20 15.24 -5.97 -0.36
N SER A 21 14.95 -4.87 -1.04
CA SER A 21 14.64 -3.59 -0.39
C SER A 21 13.41 -3.69 0.51
N ILE A 22 12.37 -4.40 0.08
CA ILE A 22 11.16 -4.62 0.89
C ILE A 22 11.48 -5.47 2.14
N ARG A 23 12.23 -6.56 1.98
CA ARG A 23 12.70 -7.35 3.15
C ARG A 23 13.55 -6.50 4.11
N ASP A 24 14.39 -5.62 3.57
CA ASP A 24 15.22 -4.73 4.40
C ASP A 24 14.35 -3.71 5.16
N ILE A 25 13.32 -3.13 4.52
CA ILE A 25 12.32 -2.29 5.20
C ILE A 25 11.63 -3.08 6.32
N THR A 26 11.12 -4.26 6.02
CA THR A 26 10.44 -5.12 7.00
C THR A 26 11.36 -5.43 8.18
N LYS A 27 12.62 -5.76 7.93
CA LYS A 27 13.59 -6.15 8.96
C LYS A 27 14.03 -4.96 9.84
N HIS A 28 14.21 -3.78 9.25
CA HIS A 28 14.81 -2.63 9.93
C HIS A 28 13.80 -1.58 10.40
N THR A 29 12.50 -1.81 10.21
CA THR A 29 11.43 -0.99 10.76
C THR A 29 10.52 -1.81 11.66
N PRO A 30 9.75 -1.17 12.56
CA PRO A 30 8.76 -1.87 13.37
C PRO A 30 7.60 -2.51 12.59
N ALA A 31 7.52 -2.30 11.27
CA ALA A 31 6.48 -2.88 10.41
C ALA A 31 6.37 -4.42 10.56
N HIS A 32 7.50 -5.12 10.79
CA HIS A 32 7.46 -6.57 11.01
C HIS A 32 6.50 -6.99 12.13
N LYS A 33 6.39 -6.19 13.22
CA LYS A 33 5.47 -6.47 14.33
C LYS A 33 4.00 -6.41 13.88
N ILE A 34 3.70 -5.47 12.97
CA ILE A 34 2.34 -5.30 12.41
C ILE A 34 2.03 -6.49 11.48
N PHE A 35 2.97 -6.87 10.60
CA PHE A 35 2.82 -8.06 9.77
C PHE A 35 2.58 -9.31 10.61
N ASP A 36 3.32 -9.50 11.70
CA ASP A 36 3.15 -10.63 12.61
C ASP A 36 1.80 -10.58 13.35
N ALA A 37 1.32 -9.38 13.72
CA ALA A 37 0.03 -9.22 14.36
C ALA A 37 -1.11 -9.62 13.42
N ILE A 38 -1.15 -9.04 12.23
CA ILE A 38 -2.22 -9.26 11.26
C ILE A 38 -2.19 -10.69 10.73
N ASN A 39 -1.04 -11.19 10.23
CA ASN A 39 -0.95 -12.52 9.63
C ASN A 39 -1.16 -13.66 10.64
N SER A 40 -1.01 -13.42 11.94
CA SER A 40 -1.31 -14.42 12.98
C SER A 40 -2.77 -14.37 13.47
N PHE A 41 -3.60 -13.46 13.00
CA PHE A 41 -4.99 -13.29 13.44
C PHE A 41 -5.87 -14.46 13.00
N SER A 42 -5.77 -14.87 11.73
CA SER A 42 -6.41 -16.06 11.16
C SER A 42 -5.54 -16.65 10.04
N LEU A 43 -5.92 -17.83 9.54
CA LEU A 43 -5.21 -18.47 8.40
C LEU A 43 -5.35 -17.70 7.09
N GLU A 44 -6.41 -16.90 6.95
CA GLU A 44 -6.72 -16.15 5.74
C GLU A 44 -6.35 -14.67 5.84
N SER A 45 -5.88 -14.22 7.02
CA SER A 45 -5.52 -12.81 7.20
C SER A 45 -4.22 -12.48 6.50
N GLU A 46 -4.25 -11.40 5.72
CA GLU A 46 -3.12 -10.90 4.95
C GLU A 46 -2.96 -9.40 5.14
N ILE A 47 -1.71 -8.95 5.09
CA ILE A 47 -1.34 -7.54 5.05
C ILE A 47 -0.22 -7.33 4.03
N ARG A 48 -0.26 -6.22 3.30
CA ARG A 48 0.72 -5.85 2.28
C ARG A 48 1.10 -4.39 2.37
N TYR A 49 2.31 -4.07 2.00
CA TYR A 49 2.72 -2.71 1.65
C TYR A 49 1.98 -2.26 0.41
N VAL A 50 1.68 -0.97 0.27
CA VAL A 50 0.92 -0.46 -0.88
C VAL A 50 1.28 0.98 -1.24
N GLY A 51 1.06 1.36 -2.49
CA GLY A 51 1.06 2.74 -2.93
C GLY A 51 2.44 3.41 -2.92
N GLY A 52 2.52 4.58 -2.29
CA GLY A 52 3.71 5.44 -2.32
C GLY A 52 4.99 4.78 -1.87
N CYS A 53 4.94 3.94 -0.83
CA CYS A 53 6.13 3.23 -0.33
C CYS A 53 6.67 2.23 -1.36
N ILE A 54 5.80 1.49 -2.06
CA ILE A 54 6.24 0.53 -3.10
C ILE A 54 6.80 1.28 -4.31
N ARG A 55 6.16 2.37 -4.73
CA ARG A 55 6.67 3.21 -5.82
C ARG A 55 8.07 3.74 -5.51
N LYS A 56 8.30 4.24 -4.29
CA LYS A 56 9.63 4.71 -3.84
C LYS A 56 10.66 3.58 -3.87
N VAL A 57 10.29 2.37 -3.42
CA VAL A 57 11.18 1.19 -3.49
C VAL A 57 11.57 0.88 -4.93
N ILE A 58 10.60 0.84 -5.86
CA ILE A 58 10.85 0.56 -7.28
C ILE A 58 11.79 1.61 -7.88
N ASN A 59 11.61 2.88 -7.54
CA ASN A 59 12.46 3.98 -7.99
C ASN A 59 13.83 4.04 -7.29
N GLY A 60 14.08 3.21 -6.28
CA GLY A 60 15.31 3.26 -5.48
C GLY A 60 15.40 4.49 -4.58
N GLU A 61 14.26 5.08 -4.24
CA GLU A 61 14.13 6.23 -3.36
C GLU A 61 14.04 5.81 -1.90
N LYS A 62 14.31 6.75 -0.99
CA LYS A 62 14.13 6.52 0.45
C LYS A 62 12.65 6.46 0.79
N VAL A 63 12.25 5.42 1.52
CA VAL A 63 10.90 5.28 2.07
C VAL A 63 10.86 5.93 3.44
N ASP A 64 9.97 6.89 3.62
CA ASP A 64 9.73 7.66 4.85
C ASP A 64 8.32 7.43 5.41
N ASP A 65 7.34 7.15 4.55
CA ASP A 65 5.98 6.78 4.93
C ASP A 65 5.68 5.35 4.49
N ILE A 66 5.09 4.56 5.39
CA ILE A 66 4.72 3.18 5.13
C ILE A 66 3.21 3.03 5.25
N ASP A 67 2.57 2.83 4.11
CA ASP A 67 1.16 2.51 4.00
C ASP A 67 0.99 1.00 3.85
N LEU A 68 0.04 0.47 4.59
CA LEU A 68 -0.31 -0.96 4.61
C LEU A 68 -1.78 -1.14 4.24
N ALA A 69 -2.07 -2.22 3.54
CA ALA A 69 -3.43 -2.65 3.25
C ALA A 69 -3.66 -4.06 3.79
N THR A 70 -4.86 -4.36 4.27
CA THR A 70 -5.22 -5.67 4.84
C THR A 70 -6.63 -6.08 4.45
N ASN A 71 -6.87 -7.38 4.34
CA ASN A 71 -8.19 -7.96 4.16
C ASN A 71 -9.02 -8.08 5.45
N LEU A 72 -8.43 -7.73 6.60
CA LEU A 72 -9.18 -7.66 7.86
C LEU A 72 -10.04 -6.40 7.92
N ILE A 73 -11.25 -6.51 8.49
CA ILE A 73 -12.07 -5.34 8.81
C ILE A 73 -11.43 -4.53 9.96
N PRO A 74 -11.74 -3.23 10.10
CA PRO A 74 -11.07 -2.36 11.09
C PRO A 74 -11.10 -2.89 12.51
N GLN A 75 -12.22 -3.46 12.95
CA GLN A 75 -12.34 -4.03 14.30
C GLN A 75 -11.36 -5.21 14.50
N ASP A 76 -11.18 -6.05 13.49
CA ASP A 76 -10.25 -7.19 13.58
C ASP A 76 -8.79 -6.73 13.52
N VAL A 77 -8.50 -5.62 12.82
CA VAL A 77 -7.19 -4.96 12.88
C VAL A 77 -6.90 -4.51 14.30
N CYS A 78 -7.84 -3.80 14.95
CA CYS A 78 -7.70 -3.40 16.36
C CYS A 78 -7.44 -4.61 17.26
N ASN A 79 -8.26 -5.65 17.15
CA ASN A 79 -8.11 -6.88 17.93
C ASN A 79 -6.75 -7.55 17.72
N ALA A 80 -6.25 -7.56 16.48
CA ALA A 80 -4.93 -8.14 16.15
C ALA A 80 -3.78 -7.34 16.77
N LEU A 81 -3.86 -6.02 16.73
CA LEU A 81 -2.87 -5.11 17.32
C LEU A 81 -2.86 -5.22 18.86
N GLU A 82 -4.05 -5.24 19.49
CA GLU A 82 -4.20 -5.40 20.95
C GLU A 82 -3.57 -6.70 21.45
N LYS A 83 -3.82 -7.83 20.77
CA LYS A 83 -3.22 -9.14 21.11
C LYS A 83 -1.70 -9.11 21.14
N LYS A 84 -1.07 -8.18 20.42
CA LYS A 84 0.38 -8.01 20.34
C LYS A 84 0.89 -6.81 21.14
N ASN A 85 0.02 -6.16 21.94
CA ASN A 85 0.32 -4.95 22.71
C ASN A 85 0.89 -3.80 21.83
N ILE A 86 0.32 -3.62 20.65
CA ILE A 86 0.66 -2.54 19.73
C ILE A 86 -0.36 -1.41 19.91
N ASN A 87 0.13 -0.21 20.23
CA ASN A 87 -0.73 0.97 20.35
C ASN A 87 -1.27 1.40 18.99
N TYR A 88 -2.51 1.85 18.95
CA TYR A 88 -3.15 2.34 17.73
C TYR A 88 -4.13 3.47 17.99
N TYR A 89 -4.53 4.18 16.94
CA TYR A 89 -5.57 5.20 16.93
C TYR A 89 -6.57 4.91 15.81
N GLU A 90 -7.84 5.10 16.07
CA GLU A 90 -8.94 4.93 15.13
C GLU A 90 -9.20 6.21 14.30
N THR A 91 -8.14 6.76 13.71
CA THR A 91 -8.16 8.07 13.05
C THR A 91 -9.03 8.15 11.80
N GLY A 92 -9.42 7.03 11.24
CA GLY A 92 -10.23 6.97 10.01
C GLY A 92 -11.03 5.68 9.92
N ILE A 93 -11.57 5.21 11.05
CA ILE A 93 -12.27 3.92 11.13
C ILE A 93 -13.46 3.83 10.18
N ASP A 94 -14.21 4.91 9.98
CA ASP A 94 -15.33 4.98 9.03
C ASP A 94 -14.90 4.77 7.58
N HIS A 95 -13.62 5.06 7.27
CA HIS A 95 -12.99 4.83 5.98
C HIS A 95 -12.10 3.61 5.96
N GLY A 96 -12.08 2.83 7.05
CA GLY A 96 -11.31 1.59 7.14
C GLY A 96 -9.85 1.77 7.52
N THR A 97 -9.41 2.94 8.02
CA THR A 97 -8.01 3.20 8.34
C THR A 97 -7.76 3.23 9.84
N ILE A 98 -6.79 2.45 10.29
CA ILE A 98 -6.26 2.40 11.66
C ILE A 98 -4.81 2.83 11.62
N THR A 99 -4.39 3.71 12.51
CA THR A 99 -2.99 4.14 12.63
C THR A 99 -2.32 3.41 13.79
N ALA A 100 -1.46 2.44 13.50
CA ALA A 100 -0.60 1.80 14.50
C ALA A 100 0.61 2.68 14.84
N VAL A 101 1.03 2.67 16.12
CA VAL A 101 2.18 3.45 16.58
C VAL A 101 3.15 2.55 17.33
N ILE A 102 4.37 2.42 16.82
CA ILE A 102 5.43 1.62 17.40
C ILE A 102 6.72 2.45 17.36
N ASP A 103 7.39 2.56 18.51
CA ASP A 103 8.67 3.27 18.63
C ASP A 103 8.62 4.71 18.05
N LYS A 104 7.50 5.42 18.27
CA LYS A 104 7.17 6.76 17.75
C LYS A 104 6.98 6.84 16.22
N GLN A 105 7.03 5.72 15.52
CA GLN A 105 6.70 5.64 14.09
C GLN A 105 5.21 5.33 13.92
N LYS A 106 4.59 5.96 12.91
CA LYS A 106 3.19 5.75 12.56
C LYS A 106 3.11 4.88 11.31
N PHE A 107 2.14 3.99 11.29
CA PHE A 107 1.85 3.11 10.16
C PHE A 107 0.35 3.15 9.91
N GLU A 108 -0.05 3.56 8.72
CA GLU A 108 -1.45 3.53 8.31
C GLU A 108 -1.80 2.16 7.76
N ILE A 109 -2.82 1.53 8.36
CA ILE A 109 -3.33 0.22 7.98
C ILE A 109 -4.74 0.43 7.47
N THR A 110 -4.95 0.26 6.17
CA THR A 110 -6.26 0.43 5.55
C THR A 110 -6.85 -0.92 5.16
N THR A 111 -8.08 -1.16 5.60
CA THR A 111 -8.90 -2.32 5.17
C THR A 111 -9.17 -2.21 3.67
N LEU A 112 -9.05 -3.34 2.94
CA LEU A 112 -9.47 -3.41 1.55
C LEU A 112 -10.93 -3.00 1.40
N ARG A 113 -11.25 -2.20 0.39
CA ARG A 113 -12.59 -1.66 0.21
C ARG A 113 -12.92 -1.37 -1.25
N GLU A 114 -14.22 -1.28 -1.50
CA GLU A 114 -14.81 -0.74 -2.72
C GLU A 114 -15.47 0.60 -2.39
N ASP A 115 -15.35 1.59 -3.26
CA ASP A 115 -16.06 2.85 -3.13
C ASP A 115 -17.43 2.68 -3.81
N ILE A 116 -18.53 2.68 -3.01
CA ILE A 116 -19.90 2.48 -3.52
C ILE A 116 -20.43 3.77 -4.14
N PHE A 117 -20.17 4.87 -3.46
CA PHE A 117 -20.61 6.20 -3.88
C PHE A 117 -19.53 7.23 -3.50
N THR A 118 -19.16 8.08 -4.45
CA THR A 118 -18.23 9.18 -4.19
C THR A 118 -18.92 10.49 -4.55
N ASP A 119 -19.18 11.33 -3.55
CA ASP A 119 -19.61 12.72 -3.72
C ASP A 119 -18.46 13.62 -3.25
N GLY A 120 -17.50 13.81 -4.15
CA GLY A 120 -16.35 14.70 -3.99
C GLY A 120 -15.48 14.45 -2.74
N ARG A 121 -16.03 14.52 -1.55
CA ARG A 121 -15.28 14.37 -0.27
C ARG A 121 -15.79 13.27 0.64
N HIS A 122 -16.93 12.68 0.34
CA HIS A 122 -17.52 11.60 1.12
C HIS A 122 -17.67 10.38 0.24
N ALA A 123 -16.91 9.34 0.54
CA ALA A 123 -17.09 8.02 -0.06
C ALA A 123 -17.81 7.12 0.94
N GLU A 124 -18.96 6.59 0.56
CA GLU A 124 -19.53 5.45 1.25
C GLU A 124 -18.73 4.23 0.81
N VAL A 125 -18.09 3.56 1.77
CA VAL A 125 -17.18 2.46 1.51
C VAL A 125 -17.80 1.14 1.94
N LYS A 126 -17.55 0.10 1.16
CA LYS A 126 -17.84 -1.28 1.53
C LYS A 126 -16.52 -2.03 1.67
N PHE A 127 -16.29 -2.61 2.84
CA PHE A 127 -15.10 -3.42 3.04
C PHE A 127 -15.14 -4.68 2.17
N SER A 128 -13.99 -5.01 1.60
CA SER A 128 -13.78 -6.12 0.69
C SER A 128 -12.65 -7.02 1.19
N GLN A 129 -12.61 -8.26 0.75
CA GLN A 129 -11.47 -9.15 0.94
C GLN A 129 -10.64 -9.30 -0.34
N SER A 130 -11.07 -8.66 -1.42
CA SER A 130 -10.46 -8.75 -2.74
C SER A 130 -9.41 -7.66 -2.96
N TRP A 131 -8.16 -8.05 -3.10
CA TRP A 131 -7.05 -7.17 -3.49
C TRP A 131 -7.30 -6.49 -4.84
N LYS A 132 -7.97 -7.21 -5.76
CA LYS A 132 -8.31 -6.68 -7.08
C LYS A 132 -9.34 -5.56 -6.99
N ASP A 133 -10.37 -5.72 -6.15
CA ASP A 133 -11.42 -4.71 -6.02
C ASP A 133 -10.87 -3.44 -5.35
N ASP A 134 -10.04 -3.57 -4.30
CA ASP A 134 -9.33 -2.42 -3.71
C ASP A 134 -8.44 -1.72 -4.72
N SER A 135 -7.80 -2.47 -5.62
CA SER A 135 -6.95 -1.90 -6.65
C SER A 135 -7.72 -1.04 -7.66
N LEU A 136 -8.96 -1.43 -7.99
CA LEU A 136 -9.80 -0.73 -8.96
C LEU A 136 -10.28 0.65 -8.48
N ARG A 137 -10.38 0.90 -7.17
CA ARG A 137 -10.77 2.20 -6.63
C ARG A 137 -9.61 3.21 -6.60
N ARG A 138 -8.36 2.76 -6.74
CA ARG A 138 -7.18 3.63 -6.70
C ARG A 138 -7.12 4.52 -7.94
N ASP A 139 -6.37 5.60 -7.82
CA ASP A 139 -6.25 6.63 -8.85
C ASP A 139 -5.37 6.18 -10.04
N PHE A 140 -4.09 5.92 -9.75
CA PHE A 140 -3.08 5.62 -10.76
C PHE A 140 -2.55 4.19 -10.62
N THR A 141 -2.18 3.60 -11.77
CA THR A 141 -1.56 2.27 -11.83
C THR A 141 -0.35 2.16 -10.91
N ILE A 142 0.50 3.19 -10.89
CA ILE A 142 1.72 3.30 -10.08
C ILE A 142 1.45 3.38 -8.55
N ASN A 143 0.23 3.70 -8.13
CA ASN A 143 -0.20 3.72 -6.73
C ASN A 143 -0.98 2.46 -6.33
N SER A 144 -1.17 1.52 -7.27
CA SER A 144 -1.92 0.29 -7.09
C SER A 144 -1.02 -0.96 -7.09
N ILE A 145 0.23 -0.78 -6.70
CA ILE A 145 1.20 -1.87 -6.55
C ILE A 145 1.26 -2.25 -5.08
N TYR A 146 1.12 -3.53 -4.79
CA TYR A 146 1.19 -4.09 -3.44
C TYR A 146 2.38 -5.03 -3.32
N SER A 147 2.84 -5.25 -2.10
CA SER A 147 3.87 -6.26 -1.83
C SER A 147 3.68 -6.89 -0.47
N ASP A 148 3.87 -8.20 -0.38
CA ASP A 148 4.05 -8.85 0.90
C ASP A 148 5.41 -8.47 1.53
N ARG A 149 5.67 -8.94 2.74
CA ARG A 149 6.92 -8.66 3.46
C ARG A 149 8.15 -9.37 2.87
N GLU A 150 7.95 -10.37 2.06
CA GLU A 150 8.98 -11.11 1.33
C GLU A 150 9.38 -10.39 0.02
N GLY A 151 8.59 -9.40 -0.40
CA GLY A 151 8.83 -8.61 -1.60
C GLY A 151 8.23 -9.23 -2.86
N ASN A 152 7.24 -10.12 -2.72
CA ASN A 152 6.43 -10.56 -3.85
C ASN A 152 5.42 -9.48 -4.21
N LEU A 153 5.46 -9.01 -5.45
CA LEU A 153 4.56 -7.95 -5.92
C LEU A 153 3.22 -8.53 -6.39
N PHE A 154 2.15 -7.80 -6.08
CA PHE A 154 0.86 -7.92 -6.70
C PHE A 154 0.56 -6.61 -7.42
N ASP A 155 0.61 -6.64 -8.74
CA ASP A 155 0.50 -5.48 -9.63
C ASP A 155 -0.55 -5.74 -10.71
N PRO A 156 -1.86 -5.58 -10.38
CA PRO A 156 -2.94 -5.96 -11.28
C PRO A 156 -3.14 -5.02 -12.47
N HIS A 157 -2.45 -3.88 -12.50
CA HIS A 157 -2.59 -2.83 -13.52
C HIS A 157 -1.28 -2.48 -14.22
N ASP A 158 -0.25 -3.33 -14.12
CA ASP A 158 1.07 -3.11 -14.73
C ASP A 158 1.73 -1.77 -14.32
N GLY A 159 1.44 -1.29 -13.10
CA GLY A 159 1.97 -0.02 -12.58
C GLY A 159 3.49 0.01 -12.49
N LYS A 160 4.13 -1.14 -12.25
CA LYS A 160 5.59 -1.26 -12.28
C LYS A 160 6.13 -0.94 -13.67
N GLN A 161 5.49 -1.46 -14.72
CA GLN A 161 5.90 -1.18 -16.11
C GLN A 161 5.69 0.29 -16.47
N ASP A 162 4.60 0.89 -16.00
CA ASP A 162 4.35 2.33 -16.19
C ASP A 162 5.42 3.18 -15.51
N LEU A 163 5.84 2.85 -14.29
CA LEU A 163 6.97 3.51 -13.62
C LEU A 163 8.26 3.40 -14.41
N GLU A 164 8.58 2.23 -14.93
CA GLU A 164 9.78 1.98 -15.75
C GLU A 164 9.78 2.81 -17.03
N ASN A 165 8.61 3.05 -17.59
CA ASN A 165 8.43 3.83 -18.82
C ASN A 165 8.23 5.33 -18.56
N GLY A 166 8.18 5.77 -17.29
CA GLY A 166 7.90 7.16 -16.92
C GLY A 166 6.46 7.60 -17.27
N LEU A 167 5.51 6.66 -17.24
CA LEU A 167 4.11 6.90 -17.55
C LEU A 167 3.28 7.04 -16.26
N ILE A 168 2.25 7.88 -16.31
CA ILE A 168 1.23 8.03 -15.27
C ILE A 168 -0.13 7.74 -15.93
N ASN A 169 -0.66 6.55 -15.66
CA ASN A 169 -1.93 6.10 -16.20
C ASN A 169 -3.00 6.03 -15.09
N PHE A 170 -4.20 6.52 -15.38
CA PHE A 170 -5.35 6.34 -14.50
C PHE A 170 -5.87 4.89 -14.55
N ILE A 171 -6.38 4.43 -13.41
CA ILE A 171 -7.15 3.18 -13.37
C ILE A 171 -8.59 3.50 -13.70
N GLY A 172 -9.08 3.00 -14.86
CA GLY A 172 -10.41 3.28 -15.37
C GLY A 172 -10.49 4.56 -16.22
N ASP A 173 -11.65 5.21 -16.22
CA ASP A 173 -11.90 6.44 -17.01
C ASP A 173 -11.27 7.65 -16.34
N GLU A 174 -10.31 8.29 -17.00
CA GLU A 174 -9.56 9.44 -16.50
C GLU A 174 -10.44 10.65 -16.21
N ASN A 175 -11.42 10.93 -17.07
CA ASN A 175 -12.32 12.07 -16.88
C ASN A 175 -13.21 11.88 -15.64
N LYS A 176 -13.64 10.65 -15.39
CA LYS A 176 -14.39 10.30 -14.18
C LYS A 176 -13.52 10.47 -12.95
N ARG A 177 -12.29 9.93 -12.98
CA ARG A 177 -11.35 10.03 -11.86
C ARG A 177 -10.97 11.47 -11.51
N ILE A 178 -10.75 12.32 -12.50
CA ILE A 178 -10.46 13.75 -12.29
C ILE A 178 -11.67 14.47 -11.67
N LYS A 179 -12.89 14.15 -12.13
CA LYS A 179 -14.12 14.75 -11.57
C LYS A 179 -14.41 14.33 -10.14
N GLU A 180 -14.03 13.10 -9.75
CA GLU A 180 -14.14 12.61 -8.38
C GLU A 180 -13.21 13.38 -7.42
N ASP A 181 -12.02 13.74 -7.87
CA ASP A 181 -11.05 14.48 -7.06
C ASP A 181 -10.08 15.27 -7.96
N TYR A 182 -10.23 16.60 -7.95
CA TYR A 182 -9.39 17.51 -8.73
C TYR A 182 -7.92 17.61 -8.24
N LEU A 183 -7.59 17.07 -7.07
CA LEU A 183 -6.20 16.98 -6.60
C LEU A 183 -5.38 15.94 -7.38
N ARG A 184 -6.04 15.16 -8.25
CA ARG A 184 -5.38 14.20 -9.14
C ARG A 184 -4.73 14.81 -10.39
N ILE A 185 -4.83 16.14 -10.58
CA ILE A 185 -4.25 16.87 -11.73
C ILE A 185 -2.83 17.38 -11.36
#